data_981d2ab26cdb897778371ad003e4350a
#
_entry.id   981d2ab26cdb897778371ad003e4350a
#
_cell.length_a   1.000
_cell.length_b   1.000
_cell.length_c   1.000
_cell.angle_alpha   90.00
_cell.angle_beta   90.00
_cell.angle_gamma   90.00
#
_symmetry.space_group_name_H-M   'P 1'
#
loop_
_entity.id
_entity.type
_entity.pdbx_description
1 polymer ?
#
loop_
_entity_poly.entity_id
_entity_poly.type
_entity_poly.pdbx_seq_one_letter_code
_entity_poly.pdbx_strand_id
1 'polypeptide(L)'
;MVFATIATARSFRYSPPGAQKKETKKWLRAAAQNDSLWDSAEMKDQIREAYLAIQQSWTDNRLEDARYYLSDSLYNTFQTKLNWMAQINERNVLRNIRLLSATPVSAGYKIPGDRKTACLCCHIHGKMEDYTADSTTGRFISGSYFSRPFVEYWCFIRNADNTRWILDRIYQKDEYEGQ
;
A
#
# COMPACT_ATOMS: atom_id res chain seq x y z
N MET A 1 -12.21 -2.33 7.07
CA MET A 1 -11.49 -3.61 7.32
C MET A 1 -10.03 -3.36 6.98
N VAL A 2 -9.22 -3.34 7.99
CA VAL A 2 -7.78 -3.24 7.84
C VAL A 2 -7.33 -4.48 7.08
N PHE A 3 -6.53 -4.32 6.03
CA PHE A 3 -6.06 -5.45 5.22
C PHE A 3 -5.26 -6.42 6.10
N ALA A 4 -5.87 -7.55 6.49
CA ALA A 4 -5.14 -8.61 7.20
C ALA A 4 -4.21 -9.30 6.21
N THR A 5 -2.92 -9.03 6.34
CA THR A 5 -1.87 -9.54 5.46
C THR A 5 -1.44 -10.94 5.90
N ILE A 6 -1.31 -11.86 4.95
CA ILE A 6 -0.58 -13.11 5.18
C ILE A 6 0.91 -12.75 5.02
N ALA A 7 1.62 -12.66 6.14
CA ALA A 7 3.04 -12.35 6.15
C ALA A 7 3.88 -13.55 5.72
N THR A 8 4.68 -13.39 4.67
CA THR A 8 5.86 -14.24 4.44
C THR A 8 7.11 -13.42 4.69
N ALA A 9 7.76 -13.72 5.79
CA ALA A 9 8.92 -13.00 6.30
C ALA A 9 10.16 -13.13 5.40
N ARG A 10 10.81 -11.99 5.11
CA ARG A 10 12.26 -11.89 4.93
C ARG A 10 12.74 -10.57 5.51
N SER A 11 13.68 -10.65 6.42
CA SER A 11 14.15 -9.63 7.33
C SER A 11 14.54 -8.29 6.69
N PHE A 12 13.82 -7.25 7.05
CA PHE A 12 14.32 -5.88 7.10
C PHE A 12 14.73 -5.58 8.54
N ARG A 13 15.92 -5.01 8.76
CA ARG A 13 16.35 -4.61 10.10
C ARG A 13 15.47 -3.46 10.59
N TYR A 14 14.83 -3.66 11.73
CA TYR A 14 14.06 -2.64 12.44
C TYR A 14 14.97 -1.51 12.95
N SER A 15 14.53 -0.29 12.75
CA SER A 15 15.01 0.91 13.43
C SER A 15 13.80 1.76 13.84
N PRO A 16 13.84 2.49 14.98
CA PRO A 16 12.68 3.25 15.45
C PRO A 16 12.15 4.24 14.40
N PRO A 17 10.82 4.44 14.28
CA PRO A 17 10.20 5.20 13.17
C PRO A 17 10.73 6.61 12.96
N GLY A 18 11.18 7.29 14.01
CA GLY A 18 11.69 8.66 13.93
C GLY A 18 13.10 8.79 13.32
N ALA A 19 14.00 7.89 13.66
CA ALA A 19 15.37 7.84 13.13
C ALA A 19 15.36 7.40 11.67
N GLN A 20 14.57 6.40 11.33
CA GLN A 20 14.39 5.92 9.95
C GLN A 20 13.93 7.02 9.00
N LYS A 21 12.94 7.84 9.40
CA LYS A 21 12.43 8.94 8.56
C LYS A 21 13.52 9.93 8.16
N LYS A 22 14.41 10.28 9.10
CA LYS A 22 15.48 11.26 8.84
C LYS A 22 16.57 10.69 7.92
N GLU A 23 16.99 9.45 8.16
CA GLU A 23 17.98 8.76 7.33
C GLU A 23 17.44 8.46 5.93
N THR A 24 16.22 7.96 5.81
CA THR A 24 15.55 7.71 4.53
C THR A 24 15.44 9.00 3.72
N LYS A 25 15.08 10.12 4.34
CA LYS A 25 15.02 11.41 3.66
C LYS A 25 16.39 11.88 3.16
N LYS A 26 17.44 11.65 3.93
CA LYS A 26 18.82 11.98 3.52
C LYS A 26 19.26 11.09 2.35
N TRP A 27 19.00 9.80 2.45
CA TRP A 27 19.29 8.84 1.38
C TRP A 27 18.56 9.17 0.08
N LEU A 28 17.26 9.45 0.14
CA LEU A 28 16.44 9.81 -1.03
C LEU A 28 16.96 11.06 -1.74
N ARG A 29 17.41 12.10 -0.98
CA ARG A 29 18.02 13.31 -1.57
C ARG A 29 19.29 13.00 -2.32
N ALA A 30 20.14 12.13 -1.78
CA ALA A 30 21.38 11.74 -2.44
C ALA A 30 21.11 10.84 -3.66
N ALA A 31 20.15 9.92 -3.56
CA ALA A 31 19.76 9.04 -4.65
C ALA A 31 19.17 9.83 -5.84
N ALA A 32 18.33 10.82 -5.58
CA ALA A 32 17.71 11.67 -6.60
C ALA A 32 18.71 12.47 -7.43
N GLN A 33 19.91 12.72 -6.91
CA GLN A 33 20.98 13.40 -7.67
C GLN A 33 21.56 12.51 -8.79
N ASN A 34 21.49 11.19 -8.64
CA ASN A 34 22.06 10.23 -9.57
C ASN A 34 20.98 9.43 -10.34
N ASP A 35 19.75 9.44 -9.88
CA ASP A 35 18.65 8.66 -10.43
C ASP A 35 17.34 9.44 -10.22
N SER A 36 16.84 10.04 -11.29
CA SER A 36 15.61 10.85 -11.28
C SER A 36 14.37 10.06 -10.82
N LEU A 37 14.45 8.73 -10.85
CA LEU A 37 13.40 7.83 -10.35
C LEU A 37 13.14 8.01 -8.83
N TRP A 38 14.05 8.64 -8.12
CA TRP A 38 13.92 9.00 -6.72
C TRP A 38 13.49 10.46 -6.50
N ASP A 39 13.04 11.15 -7.56
CA ASP A 39 12.46 12.49 -7.39
C ASP A 39 11.28 12.43 -6.42
N SER A 40 11.36 13.26 -5.39
CA SER A 40 10.43 13.18 -4.27
C SER A 40 9.04 13.71 -4.61
N ALA A 41 8.89 14.56 -5.62
CA ALA A 41 7.61 15.09 -6.05
C ALA A 41 6.87 14.04 -6.88
N GLU A 42 7.51 13.55 -7.95
CA GLU A 42 6.95 12.51 -8.81
C GLU A 42 6.60 11.23 -8.04
N MET A 43 7.51 10.78 -7.16
CA MET A 43 7.27 9.62 -6.31
C MET A 43 6.03 9.79 -5.42
N LYS A 44 5.83 10.95 -4.82
CA LYS A 44 4.64 11.22 -3.98
C LYS A 44 3.35 11.23 -4.79
N ASP A 45 3.39 11.80 -5.99
CA ASP A 45 2.24 11.85 -6.88
C ASP A 45 1.85 10.45 -7.34
N GLN A 46 2.82 9.62 -7.72
CA GLN A 46 2.57 8.21 -8.09
C GLN A 46 2.01 7.39 -6.91
N ILE A 47 2.53 7.57 -5.69
CA ILE A 47 2.01 6.89 -4.50
C ILE A 47 0.58 7.32 -4.20
N ARG A 48 0.28 8.62 -4.31
CA ARG A 48 -1.06 9.15 -4.11
C ARG A 48 -2.04 8.60 -5.14
N GLU A 49 -1.66 8.59 -6.41
CA GLU A 49 -2.44 8.03 -7.50
C GLU A 49 -2.73 6.54 -7.25
N ALA A 50 -1.71 5.75 -6.97
CA ALA A 50 -1.84 4.33 -6.64
C ALA A 50 -2.77 4.09 -5.44
N TYR A 51 -2.59 4.86 -4.36
CA TYR A 51 -3.43 4.75 -3.17
C TYR A 51 -4.92 4.96 -3.51
N LEU A 52 -5.25 6.03 -4.21
CA LEU A 52 -6.65 6.36 -4.53
C LEU A 52 -7.24 5.34 -5.51
N ALA A 53 -6.50 4.94 -6.54
CA ALA A 53 -6.94 3.97 -7.52
C ALA A 53 -7.21 2.60 -6.89
N ILE A 54 -6.31 2.12 -6.03
CA ILE A 54 -6.45 0.83 -5.34
C ILE A 54 -7.66 0.83 -4.39
N GLN A 55 -7.82 1.88 -3.58
CA GLN A 55 -8.95 1.97 -2.65
C GLN A 55 -10.28 2.06 -3.39
N GLN A 56 -10.35 2.81 -4.50
CA GLN A 56 -11.55 2.93 -5.30
C GLN A 56 -11.90 1.61 -6.00
N SER A 57 -10.94 0.96 -6.65
CA SER A 57 -11.17 -0.32 -7.32
C SER A 57 -11.59 -1.44 -6.37
N TRP A 58 -11.06 -1.38 -5.13
CA TRP A 58 -11.45 -2.30 -4.07
C TRP A 58 -12.92 -2.15 -3.69
N THR A 59 -13.38 -0.91 -3.40
CA THR A 59 -14.79 -0.69 -3.02
C THR A 59 -15.77 -0.94 -4.15
N ASP A 60 -15.33 -0.71 -5.40
CA ASP A 60 -16.13 -0.95 -6.61
C ASP A 60 -16.17 -2.43 -7.01
N ASN A 61 -15.40 -3.29 -6.32
CA ASN A 61 -15.19 -4.70 -6.67
C ASN A 61 -14.72 -4.90 -8.12
N ARG A 62 -13.87 -3.97 -8.59
CA ARG A 62 -13.27 -3.96 -9.95
C ARG A 62 -11.76 -3.82 -9.84
N LEU A 63 -11.13 -4.83 -9.24
CA LEU A 63 -9.70 -4.78 -8.95
C LEU A 63 -8.82 -4.67 -10.21
N GLU A 64 -9.32 -5.09 -11.35
CA GLU A 64 -8.69 -4.93 -12.66
C GLU A 64 -8.40 -3.46 -13.01
N ASP A 65 -9.19 -2.51 -12.54
CA ASP A 65 -8.99 -1.07 -12.74
C ASP A 65 -7.71 -0.58 -12.03
N ALA A 66 -7.28 -1.28 -10.97
CA ALA A 66 -6.04 -1.00 -10.25
C ALA A 66 -4.89 -1.98 -10.57
N ARG A 67 -5.07 -2.88 -11.55
CA ARG A 67 -4.08 -3.91 -11.90
C ARG A 67 -2.68 -3.34 -12.11
N TYR A 68 -2.63 -2.17 -12.71
CA TYR A 68 -1.42 -1.47 -13.07
C TYR A 68 -0.59 -0.98 -11.87
N TYR A 69 -1.21 -0.84 -10.71
CA TYR A 69 -0.59 -0.37 -9.47
C TYR A 69 -0.20 -1.49 -8.51
N LEU A 70 -0.49 -2.76 -8.84
CA LEU A 70 -0.32 -3.90 -7.96
C LEU A 70 0.69 -4.91 -8.53
N SER A 71 1.54 -5.47 -7.67
CA SER A 71 2.31 -6.67 -8.04
C SER A 71 1.38 -7.85 -8.28
N ASP A 72 1.83 -8.84 -9.07
CA ASP A 72 1.05 -10.05 -9.34
C ASP A 72 0.64 -10.77 -8.04
N SER A 73 1.56 -10.85 -7.10
CA SER A 73 1.32 -11.49 -5.80
C SER A 73 0.22 -10.79 -5.01
N LEU A 74 0.29 -9.45 -4.92
CA LEU A 74 -0.69 -8.68 -4.16
C LEU A 74 -2.04 -8.64 -4.86
N TYR A 75 -2.05 -8.51 -6.19
CA TYR A 75 -3.27 -8.59 -6.99
C TYR A 75 -4.02 -9.91 -6.76
N ASN A 76 -3.31 -11.04 -6.86
CA ASN A 76 -3.91 -12.36 -6.64
C ASN A 76 -4.46 -12.52 -5.21
N THR A 77 -3.74 -11.99 -4.22
CA THR A 77 -4.20 -11.98 -2.81
C THR A 77 -5.50 -11.18 -2.66
N PHE A 78 -5.56 -10.00 -3.24
CA PHE A 78 -6.74 -9.16 -3.20
C PHE A 78 -7.92 -9.77 -3.95
N GLN A 79 -7.67 -10.32 -5.13
CA GLN A 79 -8.70 -10.99 -5.93
C GLN A 79 -9.30 -12.19 -5.18
N THR A 80 -8.45 -12.98 -4.51
CA THR A 80 -8.89 -14.11 -3.68
C THR A 80 -9.81 -13.64 -2.56
N LYS A 81 -9.46 -12.53 -1.90
CA LYS A 81 -10.28 -11.96 -0.82
C LYS A 81 -11.61 -11.43 -1.32
N LEU A 82 -11.63 -10.70 -2.44
CA LEU A 82 -12.87 -10.21 -3.04
C LEU A 82 -13.79 -11.35 -3.47
N ASN A 83 -13.23 -12.40 -4.08
CA ASN A 83 -13.97 -13.58 -4.48
C ASN A 83 -14.58 -14.31 -3.25
N TRP A 84 -13.82 -14.42 -2.15
CA TRP A 84 -14.33 -14.99 -0.91
C TRP A 84 -15.49 -14.17 -0.32
N MET A 85 -15.34 -12.85 -0.27
CA MET A 85 -16.42 -11.96 0.20
C MET A 85 -17.68 -12.10 -0.67
N ALA A 86 -17.53 -12.18 -1.99
CA ALA A 86 -18.64 -12.39 -2.91
C ALA A 86 -19.37 -13.73 -2.65
N GLN A 87 -18.63 -14.80 -2.33
CA GLN A 87 -19.22 -16.12 -2.02
C GLN A 87 -20.09 -16.11 -0.75
N ILE A 88 -19.76 -15.25 0.22
CA ILE A 88 -20.56 -15.09 1.45
C ILE A 88 -21.53 -13.91 1.39
N ASN A 89 -21.81 -13.40 0.20
CA ASN A 89 -22.66 -12.23 -0.05
C ASN A 89 -22.25 -10.98 0.73
N GLU A 90 -20.97 -10.75 0.90
CA GLU A 90 -20.42 -9.57 1.54
C GLU A 90 -19.67 -8.69 0.53
N ARG A 91 -19.66 -7.38 0.79
CA ARG A 91 -18.80 -6.42 0.11
C ARG A 91 -18.21 -5.42 1.09
N ASN A 92 -17.00 -5.00 0.85
CA ASN A 92 -16.41 -3.89 1.61
C ASN A 92 -16.77 -2.56 0.94
N VAL A 93 -17.19 -1.60 1.73
CA VAL A 93 -17.57 -0.27 1.27
C VAL A 93 -16.64 0.75 1.90
N LEU A 94 -15.88 1.45 1.04
CA LEU A 94 -15.03 2.56 1.43
C LEU A 94 -15.66 3.87 0.93
N ARG A 95 -15.74 4.88 1.80
CA ARG A 95 -16.26 6.21 1.45
C ARG A 95 -15.37 7.29 2.04
N ASN A 96 -15.44 8.49 1.44
CA ASN A 96 -14.67 9.65 1.90
C ASN A 96 -13.17 9.34 2.03
N ILE A 97 -12.64 8.57 1.07
CA ILE A 97 -11.25 8.11 1.03
C ILE A 97 -10.32 9.31 0.94
N ARG A 98 -9.41 9.45 1.92
CA ARG A 98 -8.41 10.53 1.96
C ARG A 98 -7.04 9.97 2.33
N LEU A 99 -6.05 10.32 1.54
CA LEU A 99 -4.63 10.19 1.91
C LEU A 99 -4.22 11.47 2.62
N LEU A 100 -3.98 11.40 3.93
CA LEU A 100 -3.52 12.53 4.75
C LEU A 100 -2.03 12.73 4.62
N SER A 101 -1.25 11.65 4.63
CA SER A 101 0.18 11.68 4.32
C SER A 101 0.71 10.32 3.86
N ALA A 102 1.73 10.35 3.01
CA ALA A 102 2.58 9.22 2.67
C ALA A 102 4.03 9.61 2.96
N THR A 103 4.61 9.05 4.01
CA THR A 103 5.96 9.41 4.46
C THR A 103 6.90 8.23 4.24
N PRO A 104 7.93 8.36 3.39
CA PRO A 104 8.96 7.33 3.23
C PRO A 104 9.64 7.00 4.56
N VAL A 105 9.68 5.71 4.90
CA VAL A 105 10.33 5.19 6.12
C VAL A 105 11.47 4.24 5.80
N SER A 106 11.47 3.65 4.61
CA SER A 106 12.57 2.83 4.11
C SER A 106 12.67 3.01 2.59
N ALA A 107 13.88 3.11 2.07
CA ALA A 107 14.15 3.20 0.64
C ALA A 107 15.49 2.56 0.32
N GLY A 108 15.63 1.96 -0.86
CA GLY A 108 16.87 1.32 -1.27
C GLY A 108 16.69 0.42 -2.49
N TYR A 109 17.67 -0.43 -2.71
CA TYR A 109 17.64 -1.39 -3.79
C TYR A 109 17.77 -2.81 -3.23
N LYS A 110 16.99 -3.73 -3.78
CA LYS A 110 17.24 -5.18 -3.69
C LYS A 110 17.94 -5.63 -4.97
N ILE A 111 18.88 -6.52 -4.84
CA ILE A 111 19.60 -7.11 -5.97
C ILE A 111 19.38 -8.64 -5.90
N PRO A 112 18.25 -9.15 -6.42
CA PRO A 112 18.09 -10.59 -6.58
C PRO A 112 18.68 -10.99 -7.95
N GLY A 113 19.81 -11.68 -7.95
CA GLY A 113 20.53 -12.00 -9.17
C GLY A 113 21.07 -10.74 -9.87
N ASP A 114 20.90 -10.65 -11.17
CA ASP A 114 21.41 -9.53 -12.00
C ASP A 114 20.45 -8.34 -12.11
N ARG A 115 19.29 -8.36 -11.44
CA ARG A 115 18.26 -7.31 -11.57
C ARG A 115 18.16 -6.45 -10.32
N LYS A 116 18.45 -5.17 -10.50
CA LYS A 116 18.29 -4.13 -9.47
C LYS A 116 16.83 -3.71 -9.37
N THR A 117 16.18 -4.00 -8.24
CA THR A 117 14.80 -3.57 -7.96
C THR A 117 14.83 -2.47 -6.90
N ALA A 118 14.31 -1.30 -7.24
CA ALA A 118 14.11 -0.23 -6.28
C ALA A 118 12.94 -0.59 -5.33
N CYS A 119 13.14 -0.35 -4.04
CA CYS A 119 12.16 -0.63 -2.99
C CYS A 119 11.94 0.63 -2.17
N LEU A 120 10.68 0.93 -1.89
CA LEU A 120 10.25 2.08 -1.10
C LEU A 120 9.13 1.66 -0.16
N CYS A 121 9.29 1.86 1.14
CA CYS A 121 8.20 1.66 2.09
C CYS A 121 7.76 3.00 2.69
N CYS A 122 6.46 3.26 2.67
CA CYS A 122 5.85 4.48 3.15
C CYS A 122 4.92 4.20 4.33
N HIS A 123 5.04 5.02 5.37
CA HIS A 123 4.04 5.16 6.40
C HIS A 123 2.87 5.96 5.81
N ILE A 124 1.75 5.29 5.58
CA ILE A 124 0.51 5.84 5.07
C ILE A 124 -0.36 6.24 6.25
N HIS A 125 -0.76 7.50 6.29
CA HIS A 125 -1.82 7.98 7.18
C HIS A 125 -3.02 8.32 6.30
N GLY A 126 -4.04 7.50 6.41
CA GLY A 126 -5.29 7.63 5.67
C GLY A 126 -6.47 7.94 6.60
N LYS A 127 -7.59 8.31 5.99
CA LYS A 127 -8.87 8.50 6.67
C LYS A 127 -9.99 8.12 5.73
N MET A 128 -10.92 7.28 6.17
CA MET A 128 -12.09 6.87 5.40
C MET A 128 -13.19 6.30 6.29
N GLU A 129 -14.39 6.19 5.75
CA GLU A 129 -15.42 5.27 6.24
C GLU A 129 -15.07 3.89 5.70
N ASP A 130 -15.10 2.87 6.54
CA ASP A 130 -14.77 1.51 6.16
C ASP A 130 -15.70 0.54 6.87
N TYR A 131 -16.57 -0.11 6.09
CA TYR A 131 -17.51 -1.08 6.62
C TYR A 131 -17.80 -2.20 5.62
N THR A 132 -18.23 -3.34 6.16
CA THR A 132 -18.74 -4.46 5.39
C THR A 132 -20.26 -4.40 5.36
N ALA A 133 -20.82 -4.63 4.19
CA ALA A 133 -22.25 -4.70 3.97
C ALA A 133 -22.62 -5.99 3.22
N ASP A 134 -23.82 -6.47 3.44
CA ASP A 134 -24.44 -7.49 2.62
C ASP A 134 -24.55 -6.99 1.17
N SER A 135 -24.07 -7.75 0.21
CA SER A 135 -23.96 -7.32 -1.19
C SER A 135 -25.31 -7.20 -1.88
N THR A 136 -26.32 -7.93 -1.43
CA THR A 136 -27.67 -7.97 -2.00
C THR A 136 -28.57 -6.90 -1.41
N THR A 137 -28.58 -6.80 -0.07
CA THR A 137 -29.52 -5.93 0.66
C THR A 137 -28.93 -4.58 1.04
N GLY A 138 -27.59 -4.45 1.00
CA GLY A 138 -26.86 -3.28 1.49
C GLY A 138 -26.84 -3.14 3.02
N ARG A 139 -27.36 -4.13 3.77
CA ARG A 139 -27.40 -4.10 5.23
C ARG A 139 -25.98 -4.10 5.80
N PHE A 140 -25.74 -3.24 6.77
CA PHE A 140 -24.48 -3.19 7.53
C PHE A 140 -24.21 -4.50 8.26
N ILE A 141 -22.99 -4.98 8.19
CA ILE A 141 -22.50 -6.18 8.88
C ILE A 141 -21.48 -5.79 9.95
N SER A 142 -20.43 -5.06 9.58
CA SER A 142 -19.36 -4.71 10.50
C SER A 142 -18.57 -3.47 10.02
N GLY A 143 -17.73 -2.90 10.88
CA GLY A 143 -16.88 -1.75 10.55
C GLY A 143 -17.42 -0.43 11.09
N SER A 144 -17.27 0.68 10.36
CA SER A 144 -17.69 1.99 10.82
C SER A 144 -18.23 2.86 9.68
N TYR A 145 -19.43 3.43 9.86
CA TYR A 145 -19.96 4.51 9.03
C TYR A 145 -19.29 5.86 9.28
N PHE A 146 -18.51 5.96 10.34
CA PHE A 146 -17.80 7.20 10.63
C PHE A 146 -16.40 7.15 10.02
N SER A 147 -16.02 8.24 9.37
CA SER A 147 -14.69 8.39 8.81
C SER A 147 -13.63 8.39 9.93
N ARG A 148 -12.78 7.38 9.96
CA ARG A 148 -11.74 7.17 10.97
C ARG A 148 -10.35 7.24 10.36
N PRO A 149 -9.37 7.82 11.06
CA PRO A 149 -7.98 7.74 10.65
C PRO A 149 -7.43 6.34 10.87
N PHE A 150 -6.49 5.94 10.04
CA PHE A 150 -5.74 4.69 10.17
C PHE A 150 -4.29 4.88 9.70
N VAL A 151 -3.44 3.95 10.10
CA VAL A 151 -2.03 3.91 9.72
C VAL A 151 -1.71 2.53 9.17
N GLU A 152 -1.03 2.51 8.04
CA GLU A 152 -0.49 1.32 7.39
C GLU A 152 0.90 1.60 6.80
N TYR A 153 1.66 0.55 6.52
CA TYR A 153 2.94 0.64 5.83
C TYR A 153 2.80 0.01 4.45
N TRP A 154 2.85 0.84 3.42
CA TRP A 154 2.74 0.42 2.03
C TRP A 154 4.12 0.34 1.40
N CYS A 155 4.52 -0.86 0.98
CA CYS A 155 5.82 -1.12 0.40
C CYS A 155 5.70 -1.33 -1.11
N PHE A 156 6.34 -0.44 -1.84
CA PHE A 156 6.34 -0.38 -3.29
C PHE A 156 7.66 -0.92 -3.85
N ILE A 157 7.58 -1.47 -5.04
CA ILE A 157 8.74 -1.91 -5.84
C ILE A 157 8.72 -1.21 -7.20
N ARG A 158 9.90 -1.11 -7.80
CA ARG A 158 10.07 -0.68 -9.18
C ARG A 158 11.28 -1.35 -9.80
N ASN A 159 11.04 -2.07 -10.89
CA ASN A 159 12.09 -2.70 -11.71
C ASN A 159 12.65 -1.68 -12.71
N ALA A 160 13.85 -1.95 -13.26
CA ALA A 160 14.49 -1.07 -14.24
C ALA A 160 13.63 -0.81 -15.49
N ASP A 161 12.80 -1.79 -15.86
CA ASP A 161 11.92 -1.71 -17.04
C ASP A 161 10.58 -1.00 -16.75
N ASN A 162 10.33 -0.59 -15.49
CA ASN A 162 9.09 0.01 -15.08
C ASN A 162 9.31 1.46 -14.60
N THR A 163 8.54 2.39 -15.16
CA THR A 163 8.59 3.81 -14.81
C THR A 163 7.76 4.15 -13.58
N ARG A 164 6.98 3.19 -13.04
CA ARG A 164 6.04 3.41 -11.94
C ARG A 164 6.37 2.60 -10.70
N TRP A 165 5.98 3.16 -9.56
CA TRP A 165 5.94 2.46 -8.28
C TRP A 165 4.73 1.54 -8.23
N ILE A 166 4.96 0.25 -8.01
CA ILE A 166 3.96 -0.82 -7.93
C ILE A 166 3.87 -1.25 -6.47
N LEU A 167 2.68 -1.25 -5.90
CA LEU A 167 2.45 -1.74 -4.54
C LEU A 167 2.64 -3.26 -4.49
N ASP A 168 3.54 -3.72 -3.63
CA ASP A 168 3.90 -5.13 -3.47
C ASP A 168 3.41 -5.71 -2.14
N ARG A 169 3.39 -4.91 -1.07
CA ARG A 169 2.98 -5.33 0.26
C ARG A 169 2.34 -4.22 1.05
N ILE A 170 1.42 -4.60 1.94
CA ILE A 170 0.85 -3.75 2.99
C ILE A 170 1.09 -4.45 4.32
N TYR A 171 1.58 -3.70 5.30
CA TYR A 171 1.75 -4.15 6.67
C TYR A 171 0.93 -3.29 7.61
N GLN A 172 0.38 -3.93 8.65
CA GLN A 172 -0.13 -3.22 9.80
C GLN A 172 1.03 -2.69 10.66
N LYS A 173 0.73 -1.79 11.59
CA LYS A 173 1.77 -1.15 12.42
C LYS A 173 2.59 -2.18 13.20
N ASP A 174 1.92 -3.08 13.89
CA ASP A 174 2.53 -4.14 14.70
C ASP A 174 3.30 -5.17 13.85
N GLU A 175 2.83 -5.48 12.65
CA GLU A 175 3.52 -6.36 11.70
C GLU A 175 4.81 -5.72 11.18
N TYR A 176 4.80 -4.42 10.89
CA TYR A 176 5.96 -3.69 10.37
C TYR A 176 7.00 -3.43 11.47
N GLU A 177 6.56 -3.06 12.67
CA GLU A 177 7.43 -2.76 13.81
C GLU A 177 8.00 -4.02 14.48
N GLY A 178 7.45 -5.20 14.21
CA GLY A 178 7.92 -6.50 14.70
C GLY A 178 8.94 -7.21 13.80
N GLN A 179 9.33 -6.63 12.66
CA GLN A 179 10.35 -7.15 11.74
C GLN A 179 11.71 -6.51 12.05
#